data_69cab76c40a021ab3b889f6600503508
#
_entry.id   69cab76c40a021ab3b889f6600503508
#
_cell.length_a   1.000
_cell.length_b   1.000
_cell.length_c   1.000
_cell.angle_alpha   90.00
_cell.angle_beta   90.00
_cell.angle_gamma   90.00
#
_symmetry.space_group_name_H-M   'P 1'
#
loop_
_entity.id
_entity.type
_entity.pdbx_description
1 polymer ?
#
loop_
_entity_poly.entity_id
_entity_poly.type
_entity_poly.pdbx_seq_one_letter_code
_entity_poly.pdbx_strand_id
1 'polypeptide(L)'
;MTALVDTSVLIDYLRGHTAAASALEHERKSAPLHASEITRLEVLAGMRSAEEQATRLLLSTLRWHPVDNDIAEQAGALGRRWLPSHHTIDGADLAIAATAIYTGSRLLTRNIRHFPMFPGLQAPY
;
A
#
# COMPACT_ATOMS: atom_id res chain seq x y z
N MET A 1 2.12 -16.42 3.05
CA MET A 1 2.29 -15.33 2.06
C MET A 1 2.22 -14.00 2.77
N THR A 2 3.16 -13.12 2.50
CA THR A 2 3.16 -11.78 3.07
C THR A 2 2.05 -10.91 2.49
N ALA A 3 1.66 -9.89 3.23
CA ALA A 3 0.69 -8.90 2.78
C ALA A 3 1.35 -7.52 2.76
N LEU A 4 1.17 -6.80 1.67
CA LEU A 4 1.65 -5.44 1.50
C LEU A 4 0.45 -4.51 1.53
N VAL A 5 0.49 -3.51 2.41
CA VAL A 5 -0.64 -2.61 2.62
C VAL A 5 -0.49 -1.35 1.78
N ASP A 6 -1.57 -1.00 1.07
CA ASP A 6 -1.66 0.27 0.34
C ASP A 6 -1.95 1.41 1.30
N THR A 7 -1.55 2.60 0.91
CA THR A 7 -1.75 3.84 1.66
C THR A 7 -3.21 4.04 2.08
N SER A 8 -4.16 3.69 1.21
CA SER A 8 -5.60 3.88 1.48
C SER A 8 -6.06 3.20 2.78
N VAL A 9 -5.54 1.99 3.03
CA VAL A 9 -5.93 1.21 4.21
C VAL A 9 -5.34 1.81 5.49
N LEU A 10 -4.09 2.28 5.42
CA LEU A 10 -3.44 2.92 6.57
C LEU A 10 -4.13 4.24 6.93
N ILE A 11 -4.53 5.01 5.94
CA ILE A 11 -5.26 6.26 6.16
C ILE A 11 -6.63 5.98 6.81
N ASP A 12 -7.35 4.98 6.32
CA ASP A 12 -8.61 4.57 6.94
C ASP A 12 -8.42 4.17 8.39
N TYR A 13 -7.37 3.40 8.69
CA TYR A 13 -7.04 3.02 10.05
C TYR A 13 -6.82 4.27 10.94
N LEU A 14 -6.03 5.22 10.46
CA LEU A 14 -5.69 6.43 11.22
C LEU A 14 -6.89 7.35 11.41
N ARG A 15 -7.89 7.26 10.53
CA ARG A 15 -9.14 8.04 10.63
C ARG A 15 -10.19 7.34 11.49
N GLY A 16 -9.84 6.23 12.16
CA GLY A 16 -10.73 5.53 13.08
C GLY A 16 -11.71 4.57 12.41
N HIS A 17 -11.44 4.14 11.18
CA HIS A 17 -12.28 3.19 10.47
C HIS A 17 -12.13 1.81 11.10
N THR A 18 -13.16 1.34 11.80
CA THR A 18 -13.09 0.10 12.58
C THR A 18 -12.85 -1.14 11.72
N ALA A 19 -13.43 -1.19 10.53
CA ALA A 19 -13.21 -2.32 9.62
C ALA A 19 -11.77 -2.39 9.13
N ALA A 20 -11.13 -1.23 8.91
CA ALA A 20 -9.70 -1.20 8.56
C ALA A 20 -8.85 -1.74 9.71
N ALA A 21 -9.13 -1.32 10.93
CA ALA A 21 -8.42 -1.80 12.11
C ALA A 21 -8.54 -3.32 12.26
N SER A 22 -9.75 -3.85 12.10
CA SER A 22 -10.00 -5.29 12.18
C SER A 22 -9.25 -6.05 11.10
N ALA A 23 -9.25 -5.54 9.87
CA ALA A 23 -8.54 -6.18 8.75
C ALA A 23 -7.03 -6.23 9.00
N LEU A 24 -6.43 -5.13 9.46
CA LEU A 24 -5.00 -5.08 9.73
C LEU A 24 -4.62 -5.99 10.90
N GLU A 25 -5.42 -6.02 11.96
CA GLU A 25 -5.19 -6.92 13.09
C GLU A 25 -5.25 -8.38 12.68
N HIS A 26 -6.22 -8.74 11.85
CA HIS A 26 -6.36 -10.09 11.35
C HIS A 26 -5.10 -10.52 10.57
N GLU A 27 -4.61 -9.67 9.69
CA GLU A 27 -3.41 -9.97 8.90
C GLU A 27 -2.16 -10.09 9.79
N ARG A 28 -2.04 -9.24 10.79
CA ARG A 28 -0.89 -9.22 11.71
C ARG A 28 -0.76 -10.48 12.54
N LYS A 29 -1.84 -11.22 12.75
CA LYS A 29 -1.79 -12.48 13.50
C LYS A 29 -0.92 -13.52 12.80
N SER A 30 -0.85 -13.48 11.48
CA SER A 30 -0.07 -14.45 10.69
C SER A 30 1.37 -14.00 10.46
N ALA A 31 1.58 -12.70 10.20
CA ALA A 31 2.89 -12.15 9.88
C ALA A 31 2.86 -10.62 9.95
N PRO A 32 4.03 -9.97 10.08
CA PRO A 32 4.10 -8.51 9.98
C PRO A 32 3.58 -8.03 8.63
N LEU A 33 2.97 -6.84 8.62
CA LEU A 33 2.54 -6.19 7.39
C LEU A 33 3.72 -5.48 6.74
N HIS A 34 3.76 -5.51 5.41
CA HIS A 34 4.78 -4.85 4.60
C HIS A 34 4.19 -3.61 3.94
N ALA A 35 5.05 -2.64 3.64
CA ALA A 35 4.65 -1.40 2.96
C ALA A 35 5.80 -0.86 2.14
N SER A 36 5.46 -0.11 1.08
CA SER A 36 6.43 0.63 0.28
C SER A 36 6.79 1.95 0.95
N GLU A 37 8.04 2.39 0.80
CA GLU A 37 8.45 3.72 1.28
C GLU A 37 7.66 4.86 0.63
N ILE A 38 7.06 4.63 -0.54
CA ILE A 38 6.16 5.64 -1.12
C ILE A 38 4.90 5.82 -0.26
N THR A 39 4.47 4.75 0.40
CA THR A 39 3.34 4.82 1.34
C THR A 39 3.70 5.65 2.57
N ARG A 40 4.93 5.52 3.08
CA ARG A 40 5.40 6.38 4.17
C ARG A 40 5.30 7.86 3.79
N LEU A 41 5.76 8.18 2.58
CA LEU A 41 5.71 9.55 2.08
C LEU A 41 4.26 10.06 2.05
N GLU A 42 3.34 9.27 1.51
CA GLU A 42 1.95 9.68 1.38
C GLU A 42 1.27 9.86 2.74
N VAL A 43 1.51 8.94 3.67
CA VAL A 43 0.94 9.01 5.01
C VAL A 43 1.46 10.25 5.75
N LEU A 44 2.76 10.49 5.70
CA LEU A 44 3.37 11.63 6.37
C LEU A 44 2.95 12.96 5.74
N ALA A 45 2.82 13.00 4.42
CA ALA A 45 2.39 14.21 3.71
C ALA A 45 0.97 14.64 4.10
N GLY A 46 0.10 13.67 4.36
CA GLY A 46 -1.28 13.95 4.76
C GLY A 46 -1.51 14.03 6.26
N MET A 47 -0.47 13.83 7.07
CA MET A 47 -0.59 13.77 8.51
C MET A 47 -0.94 15.12 9.12
N ARG A 48 -1.91 15.14 10.05
CA ARG A 48 -2.25 16.30 10.84
C ARG A 48 -1.45 16.30 12.13
N SER A 49 -1.19 17.48 12.71
CA SER A 49 -0.39 17.60 13.95
C SER A 49 -0.92 16.72 15.08
N ALA A 50 -2.23 16.66 15.25
CA ALA A 50 -2.85 15.85 16.30
C ALA A 50 -2.70 14.35 16.08
N GLU A 51 -2.35 13.93 14.86
CA GLU A 51 -2.22 12.53 14.48
C GLU A 51 -0.79 12.00 14.58
N GLU A 52 0.18 12.85 14.90
CA GLU A 52 1.60 12.48 14.80
C GLU A 52 1.95 11.24 15.62
N GLN A 53 1.55 11.22 16.89
CA GLN A 53 1.90 10.11 17.77
C GLN A 53 1.33 8.78 17.28
N ALA A 54 0.04 8.77 16.93
CA ALA A 54 -0.63 7.56 16.44
C ALA A 54 -0.04 7.11 15.09
N THR A 55 0.27 8.07 14.21
CA THR A 55 0.88 7.78 12.91
C THR A 55 2.25 7.16 13.08
N ARG A 56 3.12 7.75 13.92
CA ARG A 56 4.46 7.22 14.15
C ARG A 56 4.42 5.81 14.74
N LEU A 57 3.49 5.57 15.66
CA LEU A 57 3.32 4.24 16.25
C LEU A 57 2.92 3.22 15.19
N LEU A 58 1.94 3.55 14.36
CA LEU A 58 1.52 2.67 13.27
C LEU A 58 2.67 2.36 12.33
N LEU A 59 3.38 3.37 11.86
CA LEU A 59 4.50 3.19 10.92
C LEU A 59 5.61 2.33 11.52
N SER A 60 5.81 2.35 12.84
CA SER A 60 6.83 1.55 13.50
C SER A 60 6.55 0.05 13.48
N THR A 61 5.31 -0.35 13.19
CA THR A 61 4.91 -1.77 13.19
C THR A 61 5.08 -2.44 11.82
N LEU A 62 5.41 -1.68 10.78
CA LEU A 62 5.44 -2.18 9.41
C LEU A 62 6.86 -2.54 8.98
N ARG A 63 6.95 -3.47 8.02
CA ARG A 63 8.20 -3.82 7.33
C ARG A 63 8.27 -3.01 6.04
N TRP A 64 9.28 -2.16 5.92
CA TRP A 64 9.37 -1.18 4.84
C TRP A 64 10.25 -1.66 3.69
N HIS A 65 9.82 -1.36 2.45
CA HIS A 65 10.56 -1.67 1.24
C HIS A 65 10.90 -0.39 0.49
N PRO A 66 12.16 -0.18 0.14
CA PRO A 66 12.55 1.02 -0.60
C PRO A 66 12.02 1.01 -2.03
N VAL A 67 11.81 2.19 -2.59
CA VAL A 67 11.58 2.34 -4.03
C VAL A 67 12.97 2.51 -4.66
N ASP A 68 13.65 1.41 -4.86
CA ASP A 68 14.99 1.38 -5.43
C ASP A 68 14.95 1.30 -6.95
N ASN A 69 16.12 1.09 -7.55
CA ASN A 69 16.26 1.02 -9.00
C ASN A 69 15.39 -0.10 -9.60
N ASP A 70 15.42 -1.30 -9.00
CA ASP A 70 14.65 -2.44 -9.52
C ASP A 70 13.15 -2.20 -9.44
N ILE A 71 12.68 -1.65 -8.34
CA ILE A 71 11.26 -1.33 -8.17
C ILE A 71 10.86 -0.23 -9.16
N ALA A 72 11.68 0.79 -9.34
CA ALA A 72 11.38 1.88 -10.30
C ALA A 72 11.31 1.36 -11.73
N GLU A 73 12.22 0.46 -12.13
CA GLU A 73 12.20 -0.16 -13.45
C GLU A 73 10.91 -0.96 -13.66
N GLN A 74 10.53 -1.77 -12.68
CA GLN A 74 9.32 -2.58 -12.76
C GLN A 74 8.06 -1.71 -12.77
N ALA A 75 8.02 -0.67 -11.94
CA ALA A 75 6.90 0.26 -11.90
C ALA A 75 6.75 0.97 -13.26
N GLY A 76 7.84 1.37 -13.88
CA GLY A 76 7.84 1.96 -15.22
C GLY A 76 7.26 1.01 -16.27
N ALA A 77 7.64 -0.26 -16.21
CA ALA A 77 7.11 -1.28 -17.12
C ALA A 77 5.60 -1.46 -16.93
N LEU A 78 5.12 -1.48 -15.68
CA LEU A 78 3.69 -1.55 -15.39
C LEU A 78 2.97 -0.31 -15.94
N GLY A 79 3.57 0.87 -15.82
CA GLY A 79 3.01 2.09 -16.36
C GLY A 79 2.83 2.03 -17.87
N ARG A 80 3.83 1.57 -18.60
CA ARG A 80 3.75 1.42 -20.07
C ARG A 80 2.62 0.49 -20.47
N ARG A 81 2.38 -0.56 -19.71
CA ARG A 81 1.32 -1.54 -20.02
C ARG A 81 -0.07 -1.02 -19.70
N TRP A 82 -0.25 -0.40 -18.54
CA TRP A 82 -1.58 -0.15 -17.98
C TRP A 82 -2.09 1.28 -18.12
N LEU A 83 -1.20 2.30 -18.17
CA LEU A 83 -1.64 3.69 -18.27
C LEU A 83 -2.46 4.00 -19.52
N PRO A 84 -2.21 3.38 -20.70
CA PRO A 84 -3.06 3.67 -21.86
C PRO A 84 -4.54 3.36 -21.65
N SER A 85 -4.86 2.34 -20.82
CA SER A 85 -6.25 1.98 -20.53
C SER A 85 -6.73 2.45 -19.15
N HIS A 86 -5.80 2.79 -18.24
CA HIS A 86 -6.10 3.14 -16.85
C HIS A 86 -5.32 4.39 -16.45
N HIS A 87 -5.61 5.52 -17.08
CA HIS A 87 -4.83 6.75 -16.91
C HIS A 87 -5.04 7.45 -15.56
N THR A 88 -5.91 6.94 -14.68
CA THR A 88 -6.05 7.48 -13.32
C THR A 88 -5.03 6.86 -12.35
N ILE A 89 -4.33 5.81 -12.74
CA ILE A 89 -3.26 5.21 -11.93
C ILE A 89 -2.10 6.24 -11.87
N ASP A 90 -1.60 6.48 -10.65
CA ASP A 90 -0.48 7.42 -10.47
C ASP A 90 0.83 6.66 -10.20
N GLY A 91 1.93 7.44 -10.09
CA GLY A 91 3.25 6.87 -9.86
C GLY A 91 3.35 6.11 -8.54
N ALA A 92 2.67 6.58 -7.50
CA ALA A 92 2.67 5.90 -6.21
C ALA A 92 2.00 4.53 -6.31
N ASP A 93 0.87 4.44 -7.01
CA ASP A 93 0.19 3.16 -7.25
C ASP A 93 1.10 2.17 -7.97
N LEU A 94 1.82 2.65 -8.99
CA LEU A 94 2.75 1.81 -9.75
C LEU A 94 3.89 1.30 -8.87
N ALA A 95 4.43 2.14 -8.01
CA ALA A 95 5.49 1.74 -7.09
C ALA A 95 4.99 0.72 -6.07
N ILE A 96 3.78 0.89 -5.55
CA ILE A 96 3.16 -0.06 -4.62
C ILE A 96 2.94 -1.40 -5.32
N ALA A 97 2.37 -1.38 -6.53
CA ALA A 97 2.14 -2.60 -7.30
C ALA A 97 3.45 -3.35 -7.59
N ALA A 98 4.48 -2.63 -8.02
CA ALA A 98 5.79 -3.22 -8.30
C ALA A 98 6.39 -3.85 -7.03
N THR A 99 6.24 -3.20 -5.89
CA THR A 99 6.74 -3.73 -4.61
C THR A 99 6.01 -5.02 -4.23
N ALA A 100 4.70 -5.05 -4.39
CA ALA A 100 3.91 -6.26 -4.10
C ALA A 100 4.33 -7.43 -4.99
N ILE A 101 4.54 -7.18 -6.29
CA ILE A 101 4.98 -8.20 -7.24
C ILE A 101 6.40 -8.69 -6.88
N TYR A 102 7.31 -7.77 -6.62
CA TYR A 102 8.70 -8.09 -6.32
C TYR A 102 8.83 -8.93 -5.04
N THR A 103 8.04 -8.63 -4.03
CA THR A 103 8.07 -9.36 -2.75
C THR A 103 7.17 -10.59 -2.72
N GLY A 104 6.41 -10.83 -3.77
CA GLY A 104 5.43 -11.93 -3.81
C GLY A 104 4.32 -11.77 -2.79
N SER A 105 3.95 -10.54 -2.48
CA SER A 105 2.96 -10.21 -1.45
C SER A 105 1.56 -10.09 -2.04
N ARG A 106 0.56 -10.41 -1.21
CA ARG A 106 -0.82 -10.01 -1.49
C ARG A 106 -0.93 -8.51 -1.24
N LEU A 107 -1.75 -7.83 -2.03
CA LEU A 107 -1.98 -6.40 -1.86
C LEU A 107 -3.28 -6.16 -1.09
N LEU A 108 -3.20 -5.36 -0.03
CA LEU A 108 -4.38 -4.90 0.74
C LEU A 108 -4.66 -3.46 0.34
N THR A 109 -5.74 -3.24 -0.41
CA THR A 109 -6.12 -1.91 -0.89
C THR A 109 -7.63 -1.77 -1.00
N ARG A 110 -8.12 -0.53 -0.82
CA ARG A 110 -9.50 -0.17 -1.13
C ARG A 110 -9.64 0.34 -2.56
N ASN A 111 -8.54 0.71 -3.21
CA ASN A 111 -8.54 1.30 -4.54
C ASN A 111 -8.35 0.25 -5.64
N ILE A 112 -9.26 -0.71 -5.68
CA ILE A 112 -9.15 -1.87 -6.59
C ILE A 112 -8.92 -1.43 -8.04
N ARG A 113 -9.58 -0.36 -8.49
CA ARG A 113 -9.49 0.13 -9.87
C ARG A 113 -8.11 0.64 -10.26
N HIS A 114 -7.27 0.99 -9.27
CA HIS A 114 -5.91 1.44 -9.53
C HIS A 114 -4.91 0.29 -9.67
N PHE A 115 -5.37 -0.95 -9.48
CA PHE A 115 -4.49 -2.12 -9.48
C PHE A 115 -5.00 -3.23 -10.41
N PRO A 116 -5.22 -2.91 -11.72
CA PRO A 116 -5.72 -3.90 -12.68
C PRO A 116 -4.74 -5.04 -12.94
N MET A 117 -3.46 -4.87 -12.56
CA MET A 117 -2.43 -5.88 -12.71
C MET A 117 -2.59 -7.06 -11.74
N PHE A 118 -3.52 -6.98 -10.78
CA PHE A 118 -3.79 -8.06 -9.83
C PHE A 118 -5.17 -8.66 -10.09
N PRO A 119 -5.26 -9.75 -10.90
CA PRO A 119 -6.54 -10.38 -11.20
C PRO A 119 -7.21 -10.90 -9.93
N GLY A 120 -8.52 -10.68 -9.80
CA GLY A 120 -9.28 -11.17 -8.66
C GLY A 120 -9.07 -10.42 -7.36
N LEU A 121 -8.43 -9.25 -7.42
CA LEU A 121 -8.19 -8.43 -6.23
C LEU A 121 -9.50 -8.00 -5.60
N GLN A 122 -9.63 -8.19 -4.29
CA GLN A 122 -10.81 -7.80 -3.52
C GLN A 122 -10.40 -6.86 -2.39
N ALA A 123 -11.29 -5.93 -2.04
CA ALA A 123 -11.06 -5.03 -0.92
C ALA A 123 -11.05 -5.84 0.39
N PRO A 124 -10.18 -5.49 1.37
CA PRO A 124 -10.09 -6.24 2.62
C PRO A 124 -11.25 -6.00 3.57
N TYR A 125 -12.07 -4.99 3.30
CA TYR A 125 -13.26 -4.68 4.10
C TYR A 125 -14.28 -3.86 3.34
#